data_cb5bf1d72b90cd50dc8e74ad298d8f68
#
_entry.id   cb5bf1d72b90cd50dc8e74ad298d8f68
#
_cell.length_a   1.000
_cell.length_b   1.000
_cell.length_c   1.000
_cell.angle_alpha   90.00
_cell.angle_beta   90.00
_cell.angle_gamma   90.00
#
_symmetry.space_group_name_H-M   'P 1'
#
loop_
_entity.id
_entity.type
_entity.pdbx_description
1 polymer ?
#
loop_
_entity_poly.entity_id
_entity_poly.type
_entity_poly.pdbx_seq_one_letter_code
_entity_poly.pdbx_strand_id
1 'polypeptide(L)'
;ETGYTHDKRYYIQSNAKVEITQPWIEGLKLTASVSYDKYLKQSKTWFQPWTLYDWDKVSYEADGKTPKLTPMLSYPSHEDPDLSMESTDQTNTILSGILTYDRNFGDHGVNFLIGMERDWSNAESFNAYRRYFLSNALHHFNAGGDKEKNAKSDGDNWERARMNYFGRMAYNYKEKYLAEFVWRYDGSYMFAEGNRFGFFPGVLLGYRISEEDFWKENLSFIDYFKIRASWGQMGNDQVYFDNSLREYQFSPTYYYEWGYIIDNADEKGLRISRFPNPNITWERANNFNIGIETRTFDNRLYLEADYFYNKRSNILWRRNASIPTTSGLTLPAENIGKVDNTGFDFKIEWSDNIGKDWHYSISATGGYAKNTIKFWDEAPGAPEWQKSTGHPMNTSLYYEYDGVFKDWDEINDIANRPNYDGITKDADLRPGDMKFKDLDGDGKITPDDRYRSDRTNEPKWTYGITGNLQWKNFDLSVLFQGAADSWTKVYWEAGDIGNYPKYVYDKHWSIENPSSLYPRVNERSAYYWDGTAAGSNTYWMVNTNYIRLKNLEIGWTLPKAWLSQTKLISYARIYVNGVNLLTFSPCKDIDPESTSSNATNYPQSKIINVGFTVTF
;
A
#
# COMPACT_ATOMS: atom_id res chain seq x y z
N GLU A 1 32.71 18.16 -4.57
CA GLU A 1 31.32 17.98 -4.15
C GLU A 1 30.38 18.20 -5.34
N THR A 2 29.39 17.32 -5.51
CA THR A 2 28.45 17.35 -6.65
C THR A 2 27.19 18.16 -6.35
N GLY A 3 27.13 18.79 -5.18
CA GLY A 3 25.97 19.55 -4.70
C GLY A 3 25.48 19.11 -3.32
N TYR A 4 24.34 19.66 -2.90
CA TYR A 4 23.66 19.31 -1.64
C TYR A 4 22.18 19.61 -1.72
N THR A 5 21.41 18.94 -0.89
CA THR A 5 20.03 19.31 -0.56
C THR A 5 19.93 19.52 0.95
N HIS A 6 19.49 20.69 1.34
CA HIS A 6 19.21 21.04 2.73
C HIS A 6 17.73 21.22 2.93
N ASP A 7 17.11 20.29 3.67
CA ASP A 7 15.71 20.37 4.09
C ASP A 7 15.62 20.83 5.54
N LYS A 8 14.86 21.90 5.75
CA LYS A 8 14.45 22.35 7.09
C LYS A 8 12.95 22.12 7.21
N ARG A 9 12.54 21.37 8.22
CA ARG A 9 11.14 21.05 8.46
C ARG A 9 10.79 21.40 9.88
N TYR A 10 9.75 22.19 10.02
CA TYR A 10 9.22 22.61 11.33
C TYR A 10 7.81 22.06 11.47
N TYR A 11 7.57 21.33 12.54
CA TYR A 11 6.25 20.86 12.93
C TYR A 11 5.89 21.52 14.25
N ILE A 12 4.83 22.31 14.24
CA ILE A 12 4.27 22.92 15.44
C ILE A 12 2.90 22.29 15.62
N GLN A 13 2.77 21.49 16.68
CA GLN A 13 1.53 20.82 17.03
C GLN A 13 1.02 21.38 18.33
N SER A 14 -0.20 21.89 18.32
CA SER A 14 -0.83 22.51 19.46
C SER A 14 -2.20 21.91 19.68
N ASN A 15 -2.48 21.45 20.88
CA ASN A 15 -3.78 20.92 21.26
C ASN A 15 -4.21 21.56 22.59
N ALA A 16 -5.42 22.07 22.61
CA ALA A 16 -6.06 22.53 23.84
C ALA A 16 -7.38 21.78 24.01
N LYS A 17 -7.57 21.24 25.21
CA LYS A 17 -8.76 20.46 25.56
C LYS A 17 -9.34 20.98 26.87
N VAL A 18 -10.64 21.17 26.89
CA VAL A 18 -11.41 21.51 28.07
C VAL A 18 -12.42 20.39 28.32
N GLU A 19 -12.42 19.87 29.53
CA GLU A 19 -13.40 18.88 29.99
C GLU A 19 -14.20 19.51 31.14
N ILE A 20 -15.51 19.47 31.00
CA ILE A 20 -16.46 19.96 32.01
C ILE A 20 -17.30 18.77 32.46
N THR A 21 -17.11 18.34 33.69
CA THR A 21 -17.95 17.33 34.33
C THR A 21 -19.06 18.05 35.07
N GLN A 22 -20.31 17.70 34.79
CA GLN A 22 -21.45 18.34 35.37
C GLN A 22 -21.76 17.76 36.77
N PRO A 23 -21.63 18.54 37.87
CA PRO A 23 -21.79 17.98 39.20
C PRO A 23 -23.23 17.60 39.56
N TRP A 24 -24.23 18.16 38.85
CA TRP A 24 -25.65 17.87 39.11
C TRP A 24 -26.22 16.71 38.29
N ILE A 25 -25.52 16.26 37.26
CA ILE A 25 -25.92 15.13 36.42
C ILE A 25 -24.74 14.15 36.38
N GLU A 26 -24.81 13.16 37.26
CA GLU A 26 -23.79 12.12 37.36
C GLU A 26 -23.61 11.41 35.99
N GLY A 27 -22.37 11.30 35.57
CA GLY A 27 -22.03 10.66 34.28
C GLY A 27 -22.03 11.59 33.06
N LEU A 28 -22.49 12.84 33.20
CA LEU A 28 -22.50 13.80 32.08
C LEU A 28 -21.17 14.58 32.02
N LYS A 29 -20.56 14.54 30.84
CA LYS A 29 -19.29 15.22 30.54
C LYS A 29 -19.34 15.89 29.17
N LEU A 30 -18.94 17.17 29.13
CA LEU A 30 -18.70 17.92 27.90
C LEU A 30 -17.20 18.05 27.66
N THR A 31 -16.75 17.68 26.48
CA THR A 31 -15.37 17.84 26.03
C THR A 31 -15.36 18.77 24.82
N ALA A 32 -14.57 19.85 24.89
CA ALA A 32 -14.28 20.70 23.74
C ALA A 32 -12.78 20.71 23.49
N SER A 33 -12.37 20.57 22.25
CA SER A 33 -10.95 20.60 21.89
C SER A 33 -10.70 21.36 20.59
N VAL A 34 -9.52 21.97 20.53
CA VAL A 34 -8.96 22.57 19.33
C VAL A 34 -7.55 22.01 19.11
N SER A 35 -7.31 21.54 17.90
CA SER A 35 -5.97 21.19 17.44
C SER A 35 -5.57 22.17 16.33
N TYR A 36 -4.35 22.67 16.41
CA TYR A 36 -3.76 23.53 15.40
C TYR A 36 -2.35 23.04 15.10
N ASP A 37 -2.19 22.51 13.87
CA ASP A 37 -0.94 21.96 13.40
C ASP A 37 -0.40 22.81 12.25
N LYS A 38 0.85 23.21 12.36
CA LYS A 38 1.57 23.99 11.35
C LYS A 38 2.76 23.18 10.86
N TYR A 39 2.85 23.02 9.55
CA TYR A 39 3.99 22.43 8.88
C TYR A 39 4.63 23.46 7.97
N LEU A 40 5.91 23.72 8.16
CA LEU A 40 6.70 24.59 7.31
C LEU A 40 7.91 23.79 6.80
N LYS A 41 8.03 23.64 5.48
CA LYS A 41 9.18 23.05 4.82
C LYS A 41 9.92 24.13 4.04
N GLN A 42 11.23 24.16 4.15
CA GLN A 42 12.12 24.94 3.32
C GLN A 42 13.21 24.02 2.80
N SER A 43 13.25 23.83 1.49
CA SER A 43 14.25 23.03 0.81
C SER A 43 15.16 23.93 -0.02
N LYS A 44 16.45 23.67 0.03
CA LYS A 44 17.45 24.34 -0.80
C LYS A 44 18.34 23.28 -1.42
N THR A 45 18.29 23.17 -2.74
CA THR A 45 19.08 22.22 -3.53
C THR A 45 20.05 22.99 -4.41
N TRP A 46 21.31 22.74 -4.21
CA TRP A 46 22.40 23.16 -5.08
C TRP A 46 22.91 21.97 -5.86
N PHE A 47 22.90 22.05 -7.16
CA PHE A 47 23.43 21.03 -8.04
C PHE A 47 24.66 21.57 -8.78
N GLN A 48 25.69 20.76 -8.86
CA GLN A 48 26.88 21.04 -9.60
C GLN A 48 27.19 19.88 -10.54
N PRO A 49 27.18 20.10 -11.85
CA PRO A 49 27.57 19.08 -12.82
C PRO A 49 29.00 18.60 -12.57
N TRP A 50 29.22 17.33 -12.80
CA TRP A 50 30.53 16.71 -12.68
C TRP A 50 30.80 15.85 -13.93
N THR A 51 32.08 15.65 -14.27
CA THR A 51 32.46 14.92 -15.46
C THR A 51 32.80 13.49 -15.11
N LEU A 52 32.19 12.56 -15.82
CA LEU A 52 32.58 11.17 -15.91
C LEU A 52 33.50 11.00 -17.11
N TYR A 53 34.25 9.95 -17.09
CA TYR A 53 35.11 9.58 -18.21
C TYR A 53 34.77 8.17 -18.64
N ASP A 54 34.39 8.04 -19.89
CA ASP A 54 34.12 6.74 -20.52
C ASP A 54 35.33 6.26 -21.30
N TRP A 55 35.53 4.94 -21.30
CA TRP A 55 36.52 4.26 -22.10
C TRP A 55 35.88 3.20 -22.95
N ASP A 56 36.08 3.28 -24.26
CA ASP A 56 35.56 2.33 -25.25
C ASP A 56 36.17 0.93 -25.16
N LYS A 57 37.05 0.67 -24.17
CA LYS A 57 37.80 -0.56 -23.90
C LYS A 57 38.77 -0.99 -25.03
N VAL A 58 38.98 -0.13 -26.03
CA VAL A 58 39.80 -0.43 -27.20
C VAL A 58 40.85 0.64 -27.45
N SER A 59 40.54 1.92 -27.24
CA SER A 59 41.40 3.04 -27.57
C SER A 59 42.37 3.36 -26.44
N TYR A 60 43.63 3.60 -26.78
CA TYR A 60 44.67 4.00 -25.87
C TYR A 60 45.34 5.30 -26.34
N GLU A 61 45.96 6.02 -25.42
CA GLU A 61 46.81 7.17 -25.73
C GLU A 61 48.06 6.74 -26.54
N ALA A 62 48.87 7.71 -26.96
CA ALA A 62 50.04 7.43 -27.81
C ALA A 62 51.08 6.50 -27.17
N ASP A 63 51.03 6.29 -25.86
CA ASP A 63 51.88 5.35 -25.11
C ASP A 63 51.45 3.88 -25.27
N GLY A 64 50.27 3.63 -25.87
CA GLY A 64 49.71 2.30 -26.10
C GLY A 64 49.29 1.56 -24.83
N LYS A 65 49.21 2.23 -23.65
CA LYS A 65 48.90 1.64 -22.34
C LYS A 65 47.86 2.41 -21.57
N THR A 66 47.86 3.73 -21.66
CA THR A 66 46.88 4.57 -20.96
C THR A 66 45.56 4.58 -21.73
N PRO A 67 44.43 4.20 -21.10
CA PRO A 67 43.12 4.26 -21.75
C PRO A 67 42.80 5.67 -22.26
N LYS A 68 42.35 5.80 -23.50
CA LYS A 68 41.88 7.07 -24.04
C LYS A 68 40.47 7.33 -23.52
N LEU A 69 40.34 8.28 -22.60
CA LEU A 69 39.12 8.60 -21.94
C LEU A 69 38.36 9.72 -22.66
N THR A 70 37.07 9.50 -22.88
CA THR A 70 36.15 10.52 -23.42
C THR A 70 35.37 11.14 -22.27
N PRO A 71 35.44 12.47 -22.05
CA PRO A 71 34.66 13.10 -21.01
C PRO A 71 33.18 13.08 -21.33
N MET A 72 32.36 12.73 -20.32
CA MET A 72 30.94 12.71 -20.38
C MET A 72 30.34 13.42 -19.16
N LEU A 73 29.39 14.33 -19.37
CA LEU A 73 28.72 15.00 -18.27
C LEU A 73 27.84 14.02 -17.49
N SER A 74 27.89 14.15 -16.18
CA SER A 74 27.07 13.35 -15.27
C SER A 74 25.54 13.55 -15.46
N TYR A 75 25.16 14.70 -16.00
CA TYR A 75 23.78 15.06 -16.29
C TYR A 75 23.68 15.74 -17.66
N PRO A 76 23.13 15.06 -18.67
CA PRO A 76 23.18 15.55 -20.06
C PRO A 76 22.28 16.76 -20.35
N SER A 77 21.44 17.21 -19.41
CA SER A 77 20.49 18.28 -19.69
C SER A 77 21.09 19.69 -19.67
N HIS A 78 22.15 19.91 -18.91
CA HIS A 78 22.87 21.19 -18.85
C HIS A 78 24.26 21.07 -18.20
N GLU A 79 25.16 21.94 -18.60
CA GLU A 79 26.54 22.01 -18.12
C GLU A 79 26.74 22.98 -16.93
N ASP A 80 25.72 23.74 -16.60
CA ASP A 80 25.79 24.81 -15.62
C ASP A 80 25.31 24.35 -14.25
N PRO A 81 25.89 24.88 -13.15
CA PRO A 81 25.31 24.71 -11.83
C PRO A 81 23.91 25.33 -11.73
N ASP A 82 23.07 24.73 -10.89
CA ASP A 82 21.75 25.27 -10.61
C ASP A 82 21.41 25.32 -9.12
N LEU A 83 20.50 26.19 -8.80
CA LEU A 83 19.93 26.38 -7.47
C LEU A 83 18.41 26.30 -7.54
N SER A 84 17.84 25.43 -6.76
CA SER A 84 16.40 25.35 -6.50
C SER A 84 16.10 25.62 -5.03
N MET A 85 15.06 26.41 -4.78
CA MET A 85 14.50 26.61 -3.44
C MET A 85 12.99 26.42 -3.48
N GLU A 86 12.51 25.64 -2.53
CA GLU A 86 11.09 25.34 -2.34
C GLU A 86 10.67 25.77 -0.94
N SER A 87 9.48 26.37 -0.82
CA SER A 87 8.83 26.62 0.45
C SER A 87 7.43 26.02 0.42
N THR A 88 7.04 25.29 1.45
CA THR A 88 5.69 24.78 1.66
C THR A 88 5.22 25.19 3.04
N ASP A 89 4.09 25.84 3.11
CA ASP A 89 3.39 26.24 4.33
C ASP A 89 2.04 25.53 4.36
N GLN A 90 1.83 24.69 5.36
CA GLN A 90 0.57 23.95 5.55
C GLN A 90 0.03 24.16 6.95
N THR A 91 -1.25 24.40 7.04
CA THR A 91 -1.97 24.55 8.32
C THR A 91 -3.12 23.55 8.33
N ASN A 92 -3.29 22.87 9.46
CA ASN A 92 -4.44 22.02 9.73
C ASN A 92 -5.08 22.43 11.07
N THR A 93 -6.39 22.64 11.08
CA THR A 93 -7.12 23.02 12.27
C THR A 93 -8.33 22.12 12.45
N ILE A 94 -8.46 21.53 13.63
CA ILE A 94 -9.59 20.68 14.00
C ILE A 94 -10.26 21.28 15.24
N LEU A 95 -11.56 21.50 15.14
CA LEU A 95 -12.43 21.85 16.27
C LEU A 95 -13.35 20.68 16.53
N SER A 96 -13.42 20.22 17.77
CA SER A 96 -14.38 19.19 18.16
C SER A 96 -15.11 19.53 19.47
N GLY A 97 -16.37 19.12 19.55
CA GLY A 97 -17.21 19.19 20.73
C GLY A 97 -17.91 17.85 20.91
N ILE A 98 -17.78 17.24 22.08
CA ILE A 98 -18.33 15.92 22.39
C ILE A 98 -19.06 15.98 23.73
N LEU A 99 -20.32 15.58 23.74
CA LEU A 99 -21.11 15.35 24.95
C LEU A 99 -21.20 13.85 25.19
N THR A 100 -20.79 13.40 26.37
CA THR A 100 -20.89 11.99 26.79
C THR A 100 -21.74 11.88 28.04
N TYR A 101 -22.51 10.81 28.13
CA TYR A 101 -23.25 10.40 29.31
C TYR A 101 -23.00 8.92 29.56
N ASP A 102 -22.47 8.58 30.73
CA ASP A 102 -22.14 7.21 31.13
C ASP A 102 -22.70 6.94 32.51
N ARG A 103 -23.60 5.96 32.61
CA ARG A 103 -24.22 5.65 33.91
C ARG A 103 -24.75 4.21 33.94
N ASN A 104 -24.66 3.63 35.18
CA ASN A 104 -25.28 2.35 35.49
C ASN A 104 -26.51 2.59 36.38
N PHE A 105 -27.62 1.95 36.04
CA PHE A 105 -28.88 1.93 36.76
C PHE A 105 -29.18 0.49 37.17
N GLY A 106 -28.65 0.06 38.31
CA GLY A 106 -28.71 -1.35 38.71
C GLY A 106 -28.07 -2.24 37.66
N ASP A 107 -28.84 -3.14 37.06
CA ASP A 107 -28.38 -4.08 36.04
C ASP A 107 -28.25 -3.46 34.62
N HIS A 108 -28.60 -2.20 34.45
CA HIS A 108 -28.65 -1.52 33.18
C HIS A 108 -27.47 -0.53 33.06
N GLY A 109 -26.57 -0.76 32.11
CA GLY A 109 -25.52 0.17 31.73
C GLY A 109 -25.88 0.94 30.47
N VAL A 110 -25.78 2.26 30.51
CA VAL A 110 -26.06 3.17 29.39
C VAL A 110 -24.86 4.05 29.14
N ASN A 111 -24.37 4.06 27.89
CA ASN A 111 -23.38 5.00 27.43
C ASN A 111 -23.90 5.72 26.19
N PHE A 112 -23.94 7.03 26.25
CA PHE A 112 -24.39 7.88 25.15
C PHE A 112 -23.30 8.88 24.80
N LEU A 113 -23.08 9.11 23.53
CA LEU A 113 -22.17 10.10 23.00
C LEU A 113 -22.80 10.79 21.80
N ILE A 114 -22.70 12.11 21.74
CA ILE A 114 -22.96 12.89 20.54
C ILE A 114 -21.83 13.89 20.36
N GLY A 115 -21.40 14.09 19.14
CA GLY A 115 -20.29 14.99 18.85
C GLY A 115 -20.42 15.68 17.50
N MET A 116 -19.67 16.76 17.38
CA MET A 116 -19.43 17.44 16.14
C MET A 116 -17.93 17.72 15.98
N GLU A 117 -17.47 17.71 14.75
CA GLU A 117 -16.08 18.00 14.41
C GLU A 117 -16.03 18.76 13.10
N ARG A 118 -15.21 19.80 13.07
CA ARG A 118 -14.86 20.52 11.85
C ARG A 118 -13.35 20.46 11.66
N ASP A 119 -12.96 19.93 10.50
CA ASP A 119 -11.59 19.89 10.03
C ASP A 119 -11.46 20.84 8.83
N TRP A 120 -10.47 21.72 8.86
CA TRP A 120 -10.09 22.50 7.69
C TRP A 120 -8.58 22.64 7.61
N SER A 121 -8.09 22.52 6.41
CA SER A 121 -6.67 22.57 6.11
C SER A 121 -6.42 23.37 4.85
N ASN A 122 -5.30 24.04 4.81
CA ASN A 122 -4.82 24.75 3.63
C ASN A 122 -3.31 24.59 3.50
N ALA A 123 -2.83 24.64 2.28
CA ALA A 123 -1.40 24.72 2.03
C ALA A 123 -1.13 25.70 0.88
N GLU A 124 0.02 26.31 0.95
CA GLU A 124 0.60 27.12 -0.11
C GLU A 124 2.04 26.67 -0.31
N SER A 125 2.42 26.50 -1.57
CA SER A 125 3.79 26.15 -1.93
C SER A 125 4.28 27.03 -3.08
N PHE A 126 5.55 27.38 -3.04
CA PHE A 126 6.20 27.97 -4.19
C PHE A 126 7.61 27.44 -4.33
N ASN A 127 8.07 27.39 -5.56
CA ASN A 127 9.45 27.08 -5.87
C ASN A 127 10.06 28.17 -6.77
N ALA A 128 11.36 28.32 -6.63
CA ALA A 128 12.16 29.16 -7.52
C ALA A 128 13.41 28.38 -7.94
N TYR A 129 13.76 28.54 -9.20
CA TYR A 129 14.89 27.87 -9.82
C TYR A 129 15.73 28.88 -10.59
N ARG A 130 17.05 28.74 -10.51
CA ARG A 130 17.97 29.49 -11.34
C ARG A 130 19.20 28.66 -11.69
N ARG A 131 19.67 28.79 -12.91
CA ARG A 131 20.89 28.15 -13.39
C ARG A 131 21.89 29.18 -13.91
N TYR A 132 23.03 28.71 -14.38
CA TYR A 132 24.10 29.52 -14.92
C TYR A 132 24.77 30.42 -13.87
N PHE A 133 25.48 29.81 -12.97
CA PHE A 133 26.26 30.50 -11.94
C PHE A 133 27.69 30.63 -12.39
N LEU A 134 28.23 31.86 -12.33
CA LEU A 134 29.62 32.14 -12.66
C LEU A 134 30.59 31.65 -11.59
N SER A 135 30.16 31.35 -10.42
CA SER A 135 30.98 30.90 -9.29
C SER A 135 30.22 29.85 -8.46
N ASN A 136 30.94 28.78 -8.14
CA ASN A 136 30.45 27.73 -7.24
C ASN A 136 30.56 28.10 -5.75
N ALA A 137 30.96 29.34 -5.43
CA ALA A 137 31.06 29.82 -4.04
C ALA A 137 29.79 30.57 -3.57
N LEU A 138 28.93 31.02 -4.50
CA LEU A 138 27.78 31.87 -4.20
C LEU A 138 26.46 31.16 -4.53
N HIS A 139 25.88 30.49 -3.56
CA HIS A 139 24.61 29.75 -3.71
C HIS A 139 23.41 30.65 -3.35
N HIS A 140 23.22 31.76 -4.11
CA HIS A 140 22.13 32.71 -3.98
C HIS A 140 21.53 33.03 -5.34
N PHE A 141 20.21 33.20 -5.45
CA PHE A 141 19.55 33.47 -6.72
C PHE A 141 20.13 34.68 -7.49
N ASN A 142 20.54 35.73 -6.81
CA ASN A 142 21.11 36.92 -7.46
C ASN A 142 22.47 36.69 -8.12
N ALA A 143 23.14 35.56 -7.82
CA ALA A 143 24.42 35.18 -8.44
C ALA A 143 24.25 34.33 -9.70
N GLY A 144 23.06 33.87 -9.99
CA GLY A 144 22.73 33.09 -11.19
C GLY A 144 22.32 33.95 -12.37
N GLY A 145 22.17 33.31 -13.55
CA GLY A 145 21.80 34.02 -14.78
C GLY A 145 20.44 34.72 -14.68
N ASP A 146 20.33 35.92 -15.20
CA ASP A 146 19.15 36.79 -15.15
C ASP A 146 18.22 36.66 -16.35
N LYS A 147 18.63 35.93 -17.40
CA LYS A 147 17.78 35.70 -18.58
C LYS A 147 16.60 34.78 -18.24
N GLU A 148 15.45 35.04 -18.84
CA GLU A 148 14.23 34.28 -18.64
C GLU A 148 14.43 32.75 -18.77
N LYS A 149 15.22 32.31 -19.75
CA LYS A 149 15.56 30.89 -19.92
C LYS A 149 16.35 30.25 -18.76
N ASN A 150 16.94 31.07 -17.88
CA ASN A 150 17.77 30.63 -16.76
C ASN A 150 17.03 30.68 -15.42
N ALA A 151 15.81 31.18 -15.39
CA ALA A 151 15.00 31.32 -14.20
C ALA A 151 13.62 30.68 -14.42
N LYS A 152 13.11 30.02 -13.40
CA LYS A 152 11.74 29.49 -13.37
C LYS A 152 11.17 29.73 -11.98
N SER A 153 9.89 29.94 -11.91
CA SER A 153 9.12 29.94 -10.66
C SER A 153 7.80 29.26 -10.90
N ASP A 154 7.31 28.58 -9.88
CA ASP A 154 6.02 27.90 -9.89
C ASP A 154 5.45 27.87 -8.47
N GLY A 155 4.17 27.65 -8.32
CA GLY A 155 3.51 27.57 -7.03
C GLY A 155 2.12 26.99 -7.14
N ASP A 156 1.65 26.47 -6.02
CA ASP A 156 0.35 25.85 -5.91
C ASP A 156 -0.26 26.13 -4.54
N ASN A 157 -1.57 26.14 -4.45
CA ASN A 157 -2.31 26.22 -3.20
C ASN A 157 -3.54 25.32 -3.23
N TRP A 158 -3.98 24.89 -2.03
CA TRP A 158 -5.21 24.15 -1.88
C TRP A 158 -5.87 24.43 -0.53
N GLU A 159 -7.17 24.29 -0.49
CA GLU A 159 -8.00 24.35 0.71
C GLU A 159 -8.93 23.14 0.77
N ARG A 160 -9.08 22.57 1.97
CA ARG A 160 -9.94 21.41 2.23
C ARG A 160 -10.73 21.62 3.50
N ALA A 161 -11.98 21.19 3.51
CA ALA A 161 -12.83 21.28 4.70
C ALA A 161 -13.78 20.09 4.80
N ARG A 162 -13.94 19.58 6.02
CA ARG A 162 -14.96 18.59 6.37
C ARG A 162 -15.72 19.02 7.61
N MET A 163 -16.97 18.58 7.70
CA MET A 163 -17.84 18.83 8.84
C MET A 163 -18.58 17.55 9.18
N ASN A 164 -18.39 17.06 10.37
CA ASN A 164 -18.84 15.73 10.79
C ASN A 164 -19.72 15.87 12.04
N TYR A 165 -20.86 15.18 12.03
CA TYR A 165 -21.70 14.96 13.19
C TYR A 165 -21.75 13.46 13.46
N PHE A 166 -21.63 13.06 14.70
CA PHE A 166 -21.60 11.64 15.03
C PHE A 166 -22.21 11.36 16.39
N GLY A 167 -22.66 10.14 16.56
CA GLY A 167 -23.18 9.70 17.83
C GLY A 167 -23.06 8.21 18.04
N ARG A 168 -23.12 7.83 19.29
CA ARG A 168 -23.07 6.45 19.76
C ARG A 168 -24.01 6.27 20.93
N MET A 169 -24.77 5.19 20.93
CA MET A 169 -25.57 4.74 22.04
C MET A 169 -25.23 3.28 22.31
N ALA A 170 -24.64 3.00 23.47
CA ALA A 170 -24.37 1.64 23.91
C ALA A 170 -25.22 1.32 25.14
N TYR A 171 -25.80 0.16 25.12
CA TYR A 171 -26.63 -0.37 26.20
C TYR A 171 -26.20 -1.78 26.56
N ASN A 172 -26.09 -2.05 27.84
CA ASN A 172 -25.93 -3.41 28.34
C ASN A 172 -26.94 -3.71 29.44
N TYR A 173 -27.42 -4.96 29.43
CA TYR A 173 -28.27 -5.50 30.51
C TYR A 173 -27.54 -6.66 31.18
N LYS A 174 -27.23 -6.50 32.47
CA LYS A 174 -26.49 -7.48 33.29
C LYS A 174 -25.13 -7.88 32.67
N GLU A 175 -24.57 -7.03 31.84
CA GLU A 175 -23.40 -7.34 31.02
C GLU A 175 -23.54 -8.61 30.14
N LYS A 176 -24.74 -9.17 30.01
CA LYS A 176 -25.06 -10.32 29.18
C LYS A 176 -25.49 -9.93 27.78
N TYR A 177 -26.44 -9.00 27.68
CA TYR A 177 -27.03 -8.53 26.43
C TYR A 177 -26.42 -7.16 26.14
N LEU A 178 -25.75 -7.06 25.00
CA LEU A 178 -25.04 -5.87 24.58
C LEU A 178 -25.64 -5.38 23.26
N ALA A 179 -25.98 -4.10 23.21
CA ALA A 179 -26.46 -3.47 21.99
C ALA A 179 -25.79 -2.11 21.81
N GLU A 180 -25.35 -1.83 20.60
CA GLU A 180 -24.75 -0.54 20.29
C GLU A 180 -25.30 -0.03 18.95
N PHE A 181 -25.64 1.25 18.91
CA PHE A 181 -25.99 1.99 17.72
C PHE A 181 -25.01 3.13 17.53
N VAL A 182 -24.39 3.21 16.36
CA VAL A 182 -23.50 4.28 15.96
C VAL A 182 -24.02 4.96 14.71
N TRP A 183 -23.77 6.23 14.57
CA TRP A 183 -24.09 6.96 13.35
C TRP A 183 -23.09 8.08 13.09
N ARG A 184 -22.88 8.37 11.80
CA ARG A 184 -22.14 9.54 11.33
C ARG A 184 -22.95 10.25 10.25
N TYR A 185 -22.86 11.56 10.24
CA TYR A 185 -23.37 12.44 9.19
C TYR A 185 -22.22 13.33 8.77
N ASP A 186 -21.51 12.88 7.75
CA ASP A 186 -20.23 13.44 7.34
C ASP A 186 -20.40 14.30 6.08
N GLY A 187 -19.86 15.52 6.13
CA GLY A 187 -19.84 16.45 5.01
C GLY A 187 -18.43 16.65 4.46
N SER A 188 -18.29 16.62 3.14
CA SER A 188 -17.01 16.73 2.44
C SER A 188 -17.04 17.80 1.35
N TYR A 189 -15.94 18.56 1.22
CA TYR A 189 -15.68 19.51 0.14
C TYR A 189 -15.58 18.84 -1.25
N MET A 190 -15.40 17.54 -1.30
CA MET A 190 -15.25 16.76 -2.54
C MET A 190 -16.50 16.74 -3.41
N PHE A 191 -17.66 17.09 -2.84
CA PHE A 191 -18.96 17.00 -3.49
C PHE A 191 -19.69 18.33 -3.56
N ALA A 192 -20.54 18.49 -4.59
CA ALA A 192 -21.38 19.66 -4.78
C ALA A 192 -22.38 19.83 -3.63
N GLU A 193 -22.91 21.04 -3.48
CA GLU A 193 -24.04 21.32 -2.60
C GLU A 193 -25.22 20.39 -2.91
N GLY A 194 -25.85 19.82 -1.89
CA GLY A 194 -26.89 18.80 -2.03
C GLY A 194 -26.38 17.36 -1.97
N ASN A 195 -25.16 17.07 -2.44
CA ASN A 195 -24.53 15.72 -2.37
C ASN A 195 -23.39 15.64 -1.33
N ARG A 196 -23.14 16.76 -0.65
CA ARG A 196 -21.99 16.94 0.25
C ARG A 196 -22.04 16.06 1.49
N PHE A 197 -23.24 15.84 2.03
CA PHE A 197 -23.42 15.09 3.26
C PHE A 197 -23.87 13.65 3.02
N GLY A 198 -23.24 12.71 3.74
CA GLY A 198 -23.59 11.28 3.76
C GLY A 198 -23.97 10.83 5.16
N PHE A 199 -25.03 10.01 5.29
CA PHE A 199 -25.42 9.39 6.55
C PHE A 199 -24.99 7.92 6.57
N PHE A 200 -24.30 7.52 7.66
CA PHE A 200 -23.65 6.23 7.82
C PHE A 200 -23.99 5.63 9.19
N PRO A 201 -25.05 4.79 9.28
CA PRO A 201 -25.44 4.11 10.51
C PRO A 201 -24.69 2.79 10.71
N GLY A 202 -24.63 2.33 11.95
CA GLY A 202 -24.16 1.00 12.32
C GLY A 202 -24.85 0.47 13.57
N VAL A 203 -25.01 -0.85 13.62
CA VAL A 203 -25.59 -1.58 14.76
C VAL A 203 -24.68 -2.74 15.12
N LEU A 204 -24.47 -2.95 16.41
CA LEU A 204 -23.69 -4.05 16.95
C LEU A 204 -24.50 -4.71 18.07
N LEU A 205 -24.58 -6.03 18.05
CA LEU A 205 -25.24 -6.84 19.06
C LEU A 205 -24.23 -7.86 19.61
N GLY A 206 -24.27 -8.07 20.91
CA GLY A 206 -23.45 -9.05 21.59
C GLY A 206 -24.25 -9.81 22.64
N TYR A 207 -24.00 -11.10 22.75
CA TYR A 207 -24.60 -11.94 23.77
C TYR A 207 -23.55 -12.79 24.46
N ARG A 208 -23.35 -12.54 25.77
CA ARG A 208 -22.48 -13.34 26.63
C ARG A 208 -23.28 -14.52 27.20
N ILE A 209 -23.33 -15.60 26.42
CA ILE A 209 -24.11 -16.80 26.77
C ILE A 209 -23.55 -17.44 28.03
N SER A 210 -22.23 -17.35 28.28
CA SER A 210 -21.59 -17.88 29.48
C SER A 210 -22.13 -17.30 30.80
N GLU A 211 -22.85 -16.18 30.75
CA GLU A 211 -23.46 -15.58 31.94
C GLU A 211 -24.84 -16.16 32.28
N GLU A 212 -25.40 -17.06 31.43
CA GLU A 212 -26.64 -17.71 31.69
C GLU A 212 -26.49 -18.87 32.69
N ASP A 213 -27.51 -19.09 33.52
CA ASP A 213 -27.49 -20.11 34.56
C ASP A 213 -27.36 -21.53 33.98
N PHE A 214 -28.09 -21.83 32.90
CA PHE A 214 -27.99 -23.11 32.21
C PHE A 214 -26.56 -23.40 31.70
N TRP A 215 -25.81 -22.36 31.31
CA TRP A 215 -24.44 -22.53 30.84
C TRP A 215 -23.47 -22.81 31.99
N LYS A 216 -23.61 -22.08 33.09
CA LYS A 216 -22.80 -22.25 34.30
C LYS A 216 -22.99 -23.64 34.93
N GLU A 217 -24.24 -24.21 34.82
CA GLU A 217 -24.57 -25.52 35.35
C GLU A 217 -24.07 -26.67 34.45
N ASN A 218 -24.12 -26.51 33.12
CA ASN A 218 -23.91 -27.62 32.18
C ASN A 218 -22.59 -27.53 31.40
N LEU A 219 -22.02 -26.34 31.23
CA LEU A 219 -20.85 -26.06 30.38
C LEU A 219 -19.76 -25.27 31.13
N SER A 220 -19.58 -25.56 32.42
CA SER A 220 -18.65 -24.84 33.30
C SER A 220 -17.19 -24.89 32.88
N PHE A 221 -16.80 -25.82 31.97
CA PHE A 221 -15.46 -25.90 31.42
C PHE A 221 -15.20 -24.79 30.37
N ILE A 222 -16.24 -24.08 29.91
CA ILE A 222 -16.13 -22.91 29.05
C ILE A 222 -16.35 -21.68 29.94
N ASP A 223 -15.27 -21.04 30.35
CA ASP A 223 -15.25 -19.93 31.30
C ASP A 223 -15.93 -18.67 30.76
N TYR A 224 -15.81 -18.47 29.45
CA TYR A 224 -16.39 -17.32 28.74
C TYR A 224 -16.81 -17.71 27.33
N PHE A 225 -18.03 -17.34 26.95
CA PHE A 225 -18.51 -17.51 25.58
C PHE A 225 -19.42 -16.35 25.19
N LYS A 226 -19.04 -15.67 24.10
CA LYS A 226 -19.77 -14.53 23.54
C LYS A 226 -19.92 -14.69 22.05
N ILE A 227 -21.13 -14.43 21.56
CA ILE A 227 -21.42 -14.25 20.14
C ILE A 227 -21.65 -12.76 19.90
N ARG A 228 -21.12 -12.27 18.78
CA ARG A 228 -21.33 -10.90 18.34
C ARG A 228 -21.71 -10.86 16.87
N ALA A 229 -22.56 -9.89 16.52
CA ALA A 229 -22.91 -9.60 15.14
C ALA A 229 -22.97 -8.09 14.96
N SER A 230 -22.47 -7.61 13.85
CA SER A 230 -22.54 -6.18 13.52
C SER A 230 -22.87 -5.97 12.04
N TRP A 231 -23.54 -4.88 11.80
CA TRP A 231 -23.72 -4.31 10.49
C TRP A 231 -23.48 -2.81 10.57
N GLY A 232 -22.70 -2.27 9.62
CA GLY A 232 -22.46 -0.84 9.57
C GLY A 232 -22.19 -0.36 8.14
N GLN A 233 -22.59 0.87 7.89
CA GLN A 233 -22.30 1.54 6.64
C GLN A 233 -21.16 2.55 6.85
N MET A 234 -20.20 2.57 5.93
CA MET A 234 -19.10 3.54 5.88
C MET A 234 -19.12 4.29 4.56
N GLY A 235 -18.71 5.55 4.58
CA GLY A 235 -18.52 6.39 3.42
C GLY A 235 -17.05 6.59 3.08
N ASN A 236 -16.74 6.73 1.79
CA ASN A 236 -15.45 7.20 1.31
C ASN A 236 -15.69 8.35 0.32
N ASP A 237 -14.98 9.46 0.54
CA ASP A 237 -15.06 10.66 -0.30
C ASP A 237 -13.88 10.81 -1.27
N GLN A 238 -12.90 9.91 -1.19
CA GLN A 238 -11.66 10.05 -1.95
C GLN A 238 -11.79 9.45 -3.36
N VAL A 239 -11.36 10.20 -4.34
CA VAL A 239 -11.33 9.82 -5.75
C VAL A 239 -9.89 9.76 -6.21
N TYR A 240 -9.37 8.56 -6.46
CA TYR A 240 -8.02 8.38 -6.95
C TYR A 240 -8.02 7.85 -8.39
N PHE A 241 -7.22 8.49 -9.25
CA PHE A 241 -6.85 7.98 -10.57
C PHE A 241 -5.35 8.16 -10.76
N ASP A 242 -4.68 7.13 -11.28
CA ASP A 242 -3.24 7.14 -11.52
C ASP A 242 -2.44 7.59 -10.28
N ASN A 243 -2.80 7.06 -9.12
CA ASN A 243 -2.25 7.40 -7.80
C ASN A 243 -2.37 8.88 -7.39
N SER A 244 -3.18 9.66 -8.09
CA SER A 244 -3.40 11.08 -7.77
C SER A 244 -4.81 11.32 -7.26
N LEU A 245 -4.95 12.04 -6.16
CA LEU A 245 -6.23 12.49 -5.64
C LEU A 245 -6.86 13.48 -6.63
N ARG A 246 -8.11 13.26 -7.01
CA ARG A 246 -8.86 14.08 -7.96
C ARG A 246 -9.98 14.82 -7.26
N GLU A 247 -9.69 16.02 -6.88
CA GLU A 247 -10.63 16.92 -6.18
C GLU A 247 -11.57 17.63 -7.15
N TYR A 248 -12.67 18.18 -6.63
CA TYR A 248 -13.62 19.03 -7.35
C TYR A 248 -14.15 18.45 -8.67
N GLN A 249 -14.41 17.12 -8.69
CA GLN A 249 -14.93 16.44 -9.88
C GLN A 249 -16.31 16.97 -10.33
N PHE A 250 -17.02 17.68 -9.45
CA PHE A 250 -18.32 18.30 -9.73
C PHE A 250 -18.22 19.62 -10.49
N SER A 251 -17.02 20.21 -10.62
CA SER A 251 -16.77 21.47 -11.32
C SER A 251 -15.92 21.26 -12.58
N PRO A 252 -16.11 22.08 -13.62
CA PRO A 252 -15.17 22.08 -14.74
C PRO A 252 -13.80 22.57 -14.27
N THR A 253 -12.76 21.97 -14.80
CA THR A 253 -11.39 22.44 -14.59
C THR A 253 -10.83 22.98 -15.89
N TYR A 254 -10.02 24.02 -15.76
CA TYR A 254 -9.38 24.69 -16.89
C TYR A 254 -7.86 24.62 -16.73
N TYR A 255 -7.17 24.62 -17.84
CA TYR A 255 -5.73 24.74 -17.87
C TYR A 255 -5.29 25.63 -19.03
N TYR A 256 -4.11 26.22 -18.89
CA TYR A 256 -3.49 26.97 -19.98
C TYR A 256 -2.81 26.03 -20.93
N GLU A 257 -3.10 26.14 -22.22
CA GLU A 257 -2.49 25.36 -23.28
C GLU A 257 -1.94 26.29 -24.36
N TRP A 258 -0.74 25.99 -24.86
CA TRP A 258 -0.21 26.61 -26.06
C TRP A 258 -0.97 26.08 -27.28
N GLY A 259 -1.30 26.92 -28.22
CA GLY A 259 -1.97 26.43 -29.42
C GLY A 259 -2.69 27.53 -30.19
N TYR A 260 -2.58 28.75 -29.75
CA TYR A 260 -3.08 29.92 -30.50
C TYR A 260 -1.89 30.70 -31.06
N ILE A 261 -1.90 30.95 -32.37
CA ILE A 261 -0.89 31.81 -33.02
C ILE A 261 -1.58 33.15 -33.28
N ILE A 262 -1.15 34.18 -32.55
CA ILE A 262 -1.63 35.57 -32.72
C ILE A 262 -0.38 36.39 -33.06
N ASP A 263 -0.43 37.09 -34.19
CA ASP A 263 0.67 37.96 -34.68
C ASP A 263 2.03 37.22 -34.78
N ASN A 264 2.03 35.97 -35.23
CA ASN A 264 3.22 35.07 -35.29
C ASN A 264 3.85 34.71 -33.93
N ALA A 265 3.16 34.93 -32.81
CA ALA A 265 3.57 34.50 -31.49
C ALA A 265 2.67 33.36 -30.99
N ASP A 266 3.27 32.40 -30.30
CA ASP A 266 2.52 31.36 -29.59
C ASP A 266 1.86 31.96 -28.33
N GLU A 267 0.53 31.97 -28.30
CA GLU A 267 -0.24 32.47 -27.19
C GLU A 267 -0.94 31.35 -26.42
N LYS A 268 -0.98 31.50 -25.10
CA LYS A 268 -1.66 30.55 -24.21
C LYS A 268 -3.16 30.82 -24.19
N GLY A 269 -3.95 29.81 -24.54
CA GLY A 269 -5.39 29.83 -24.40
C GLY A 269 -5.87 29.07 -23.17
N LEU A 270 -7.08 29.33 -22.74
CA LEU A 270 -7.76 28.62 -21.67
C LEU A 270 -8.59 27.48 -22.26
N ARG A 271 -8.32 26.23 -21.84
CA ARG A 271 -9.04 25.07 -22.30
C ARG A 271 -9.67 24.31 -21.15
N ILE A 272 -10.86 23.74 -21.37
CA ILE A 272 -11.51 22.83 -20.43
C ILE A 272 -10.76 21.50 -20.45
N SER A 273 -10.31 21.04 -19.28
CA SER A 273 -9.61 19.75 -19.16
C SER A 273 -10.57 18.58 -18.95
N ARG A 274 -11.72 18.83 -18.33
CA ARG A 274 -12.65 17.78 -17.90
C ARG A 274 -14.08 18.29 -17.86
N PHE A 275 -15.03 17.40 -18.23
CA PHE A 275 -16.44 17.64 -17.97
C PHE A 275 -16.74 17.53 -16.46
N PRO A 276 -17.59 18.40 -15.91
CA PRO A 276 -18.04 18.30 -14.52
C PRO A 276 -19.05 17.15 -14.34
N ASN A 277 -19.04 16.52 -13.16
CA ASN A 277 -20.12 15.66 -12.71
C ASN A 277 -20.74 16.19 -11.41
N PRO A 278 -21.80 17.01 -11.47
CA PRO A 278 -22.43 17.58 -10.28
C PRO A 278 -23.13 16.51 -9.41
N ASN A 279 -23.37 15.31 -9.93
CA ASN A 279 -24.06 14.23 -9.23
C ASN A 279 -23.14 13.29 -8.44
N ILE A 280 -21.84 13.56 -8.45
CA ILE A 280 -20.87 12.77 -7.69
C ILE A 280 -21.18 12.82 -6.19
N THR A 281 -21.12 11.65 -5.55
CA THR A 281 -21.40 11.50 -4.12
C THR A 281 -20.55 10.41 -3.50
N TRP A 282 -20.77 10.14 -2.23
CA TRP A 282 -20.05 9.18 -1.41
C TRP A 282 -20.07 7.75 -1.99
N GLU A 283 -18.91 7.12 -2.04
CA GLU A 283 -18.80 5.68 -2.10
C GLU A 283 -19.32 5.10 -0.79
N ARG A 284 -19.99 3.93 -0.83
CA ARG A 284 -20.58 3.27 0.34
C ARG A 284 -20.09 1.85 0.49
N ALA A 285 -19.65 1.51 1.70
CA ALA A 285 -19.31 0.16 2.09
C ALA A 285 -20.29 -0.31 3.18
N ASN A 286 -21.00 -1.41 2.91
CA ASN A 286 -21.84 -2.08 3.89
C ASN A 286 -21.05 -3.26 4.44
N ASN A 287 -20.69 -3.18 5.72
CA ASN A 287 -19.92 -4.19 6.41
C ASN A 287 -20.83 -5.03 7.29
N PHE A 288 -20.79 -6.33 7.11
CA PHE A 288 -21.39 -7.31 7.99
C PHE A 288 -20.27 -8.14 8.64
N ASN A 289 -20.36 -8.36 9.93
CA ASN A 289 -19.44 -9.20 10.68
C ASN A 289 -20.23 -10.05 11.67
N ILE A 290 -19.85 -11.32 11.79
CA ILE A 290 -20.30 -12.22 12.85
C ILE A 290 -19.08 -12.89 13.47
N GLY A 291 -19.01 -12.88 14.80
CA GLY A 291 -17.86 -13.42 15.50
C GLY A 291 -18.23 -14.16 16.78
N ILE A 292 -17.33 -15.01 17.17
CA ILE A 292 -17.34 -15.72 18.44
C ILE A 292 -16.08 -15.42 19.22
N GLU A 293 -16.19 -15.40 20.52
CA GLU A 293 -15.09 -15.17 21.45
C GLU A 293 -15.28 -16.14 22.63
N THR A 294 -14.27 -16.94 22.93
CA THR A 294 -14.38 -17.95 23.99
C THR A 294 -13.08 -18.10 24.77
N ARG A 295 -13.24 -18.39 26.07
CA ARG A 295 -12.16 -18.82 26.95
C ARG A 295 -12.58 -20.12 27.63
N THR A 296 -11.67 -21.07 27.74
CA THR A 296 -11.96 -22.39 28.28
C THR A 296 -10.75 -22.96 29.00
N PHE A 297 -10.96 -24.01 29.79
CA PHE A 297 -9.93 -24.67 30.61
C PHE A 297 -9.29 -23.74 31.64
N ASP A 298 -10.09 -23.06 32.48
CA ASP A 298 -9.62 -22.07 33.44
C ASP A 298 -8.88 -20.90 32.76
N ASN A 299 -9.43 -20.37 31.68
CA ASN A 299 -8.90 -19.29 30.83
C ASN A 299 -7.56 -19.64 30.14
N ARG A 300 -7.15 -20.88 30.06
CA ARG A 300 -5.90 -21.27 29.41
C ARG A 300 -5.99 -21.22 27.88
N LEU A 301 -7.12 -21.58 27.31
CA LEU A 301 -7.36 -21.47 25.88
C LEU A 301 -8.27 -20.27 25.60
N TYR A 302 -7.78 -19.35 24.76
CA TYR A 302 -8.55 -18.28 24.14
C TYR A 302 -8.73 -18.55 22.67
N LEU A 303 -9.94 -18.39 22.16
CA LEU A 303 -10.26 -18.47 20.74
C LEU A 303 -11.19 -17.31 20.36
N GLU A 304 -10.84 -16.63 19.29
CA GLU A 304 -11.64 -15.61 18.62
C GLU A 304 -11.68 -15.93 17.13
N ALA A 305 -12.87 -15.84 16.54
CA ALA A 305 -13.04 -16.02 15.10
C ALA A 305 -14.15 -15.11 14.60
N ASP A 306 -13.90 -14.44 13.50
CA ASP A 306 -14.81 -13.53 12.83
C ASP A 306 -14.94 -13.89 11.36
N TYR A 307 -16.16 -13.87 10.86
CA TYR A 307 -16.47 -13.87 9.44
C TYR A 307 -16.96 -12.49 9.06
N PHE A 308 -16.43 -11.92 7.99
CA PHE A 308 -16.85 -10.64 7.47
C PHE A 308 -17.26 -10.70 6.00
N TYR A 309 -18.24 -9.86 5.67
CA TYR A 309 -18.68 -9.60 4.31
C TYR A 309 -18.84 -8.09 4.12
N ASN A 310 -18.04 -7.51 3.22
CA ASN A 310 -18.05 -6.10 2.90
C ASN A 310 -18.54 -5.93 1.46
N LYS A 311 -19.66 -5.22 1.30
CA LYS A 311 -20.24 -4.88 0.01
C LYS A 311 -20.02 -3.40 -0.29
N ARG A 312 -19.09 -3.11 -1.17
CA ARG A 312 -18.78 -1.75 -1.64
C ARG A 312 -19.59 -1.44 -2.89
N SER A 313 -20.22 -0.27 -2.91
CA SER A 313 -21.02 0.22 -4.02
C SER A 313 -20.80 1.71 -4.21
N ASN A 314 -21.28 2.24 -5.34
CA ASN A 314 -21.06 3.63 -5.71
C ASN A 314 -19.56 4.02 -5.73
N ILE A 315 -18.70 3.06 -6.05
CA ILE A 315 -17.26 3.32 -6.17
C ILE A 315 -17.05 4.30 -7.32
N LEU A 316 -16.26 5.33 -7.04
CA LEU A 316 -15.98 6.39 -7.99
C LEU A 316 -14.99 5.92 -9.04
N TRP A 317 -15.46 5.76 -10.25
CA TRP A 317 -14.67 5.26 -11.37
C TRP A 317 -15.00 5.97 -12.67
N ARG A 318 -14.07 6.02 -13.62
CA ARG A 318 -14.33 6.55 -14.96
C ARG A 318 -15.03 5.50 -15.81
N ARG A 319 -15.94 5.94 -16.69
CA ARG A 319 -16.38 5.10 -17.80
C ARG A 319 -15.25 5.00 -18.81
N ASN A 320 -14.72 3.80 -18.97
CA ASN A 320 -13.56 3.57 -19.84
C ASN A 320 -13.95 3.09 -21.23
N ALA A 321 -15.12 2.46 -21.36
CA ALA A 321 -15.38 1.60 -22.49
C ALA A 321 -16.63 1.96 -23.29
N SER A 322 -17.62 2.55 -22.64
CA SER A 322 -18.93 2.81 -23.27
C SER A 322 -19.02 4.15 -24.03
N ILE A 323 -18.00 5.00 -23.95
CA ILE A 323 -18.00 6.32 -24.60
C ILE A 323 -16.81 6.46 -25.55
N PRO A 324 -17.05 6.80 -26.84
CA PRO A 324 -15.97 7.00 -27.80
C PRO A 324 -15.01 8.13 -27.39
N THR A 325 -13.72 7.91 -27.56
CA THR A 325 -12.66 8.89 -27.26
C THR A 325 -12.60 10.08 -28.22
N THR A 326 -13.50 10.14 -29.19
CA THR A 326 -13.55 11.17 -30.23
C THR A 326 -13.85 12.59 -29.69
N SER A 327 -14.34 12.72 -28.46
CA SER A 327 -14.60 14.01 -27.82
C SER A 327 -13.32 14.78 -27.45
N GLY A 328 -12.18 14.11 -27.34
CA GLY A 328 -10.91 14.71 -26.90
C GLY A 328 -10.89 15.21 -25.44
N LEU A 329 -11.95 14.96 -24.68
CA LEU A 329 -12.08 15.41 -23.30
C LEU A 329 -12.03 14.23 -22.32
N THR A 330 -11.49 14.48 -21.13
CA THR A 330 -11.48 13.51 -20.04
C THR A 330 -12.86 13.45 -19.38
N LEU A 331 -13.39 12.23 -19.25
CA LEU A 331 -14.64 12.01 -18.54
C LEU A 331 -14.43 12.14 -17.02
N PRO A 332 -15.42 12.68 -16.29
CA PRO A 332 -15.36 12.73 -14.83
C PRO A 332 -15.56 11.34 -14.24
N ALA A 333 -15.28 11.21 -12.93
CA ALA A 333 -15.67 10.04 -12.16
C ALA A 333 -17.19 9.94 -12.02
N GLU A 334 -17.71 8.72 -12.01
CA GLU A 334 -19.10 8.40 -11.73
C GLU A 334 -19.19 7.33 -10.62
N ASN A 335 -20.28 7.33 -9.88
CA ASN A 335 -20.53 6.37 -8.79
C ASN A 335 -21.06 5.02 -9.34
N ILE A 336 -20.24 4.28 -10.09
CA ILE A 336 -20.68 3.08 -10.83
C ILE A 336 -20.09 1.77 -10.33
N GLY A 337 -18.88 1.78 -9.79
CA GLY A 337 -18.17 0.56 -9.43
C GLY A 337 -18.81 -0.20 -8.25
N LYS A 338 -18.70 -1.53 -8.27
CA LYS A 338 -19.12 -2.41 -7.18
C LYS A 338 -18.10 -3.50 -6.94
N VAL A 339 -17.73 -3.70 -5.68
CA VAL A 339 -16.79 -4.74 -5.24
C VAL A 339 -17.28 -5.36 -3.95
N ASP A 340 -17.26 -6.68 -3.87
CA ASP A 340 -17.46 -7.40 -2.63
C ASP A 340 -16.10 -7.84 -2.08
N ASN A 341 -15.96 -7.86 -0.75
CA ASN A 341 -14.83 -8.44 -0.07
C ASN A 341 -15.32 -9.36 1.06
N THR A 342 -14.85 -10.60 1.07
CA THR A 342 -15.26 -11.62 2.04
C THR A 342 -14.03 -12.27 2.64
N GLY A 343 -14.15 -12.65 3.91
CA GLY A 343 -13.07 -13.32 4.57
C GLY A 343 -13.41 -13.73 6.00
N PHE A 344 -12.39 -14.22 6.66
CA PHE A 344 -12.44 -14.53 8.08
C PHE A 344 -11.10 -14.25 8.74
N ASP A 345 -11.15 -13.91 10.02
CA ASP A 345 -10.01 -13.72 10.89
C ASP A 345 -10.14 -14.63 12.11
N PHE A 346 -9.01 -15.08 12.64
CA PHE A 346 -9.00 -15.87 13.86
C PHE A 346 -7.79 -15.58 14.72
N LYS A 347 -7.95 -15.79 16.01
CA LYS A 347 -6.90 -15.85 17.01
C LYS A 347 -7.12 -17.07 17.90
N ILE A 348 -6.07 -17.87 18.10
CA ILE A 348 -6.04 -18.98 19.04
C ILE A 348 -4.84 -18.76 19.94
N GLU A 349 -5.05 -18.80 21.25
CA GLU A 349 -3.97 -18.65 22.21
C GLU A 349 -4.12 -19.67 23.33
N TRP A 350 -3.04 -20.39 23.60
CA TRP A 350 -2.92 -21.24 24.77
C TRP A 350 -1.87 -20.66 25.71
N SER A 351 -2.22 -20.52 27.00
CA SER A 351 -1.31 -20.04 28.03
C SER A 351 -1.46 -20.89 29.29
N ASP A 352 -0.35 -21.38 29.81
CA ASP A 352 -0.37 -22.22 31.01
C ASP A 352 0.92 -22.11 31.83
N ASN A 353 0.88 -22.66 33.04
CA ASN A 353 2.01 -22.72 33.95
C ASN A 353 2.37 -24.18 34.22
N ILE A 354 3.65 -24.51 34.17
CA ILE A 354 4.16 -25.82 34.59
C ILE A 354 4.92 -25.62 35.90
N GLY A 355 4.28 -26.03 36.99
CA GLY A 355 4.81 -25.81 38.34
C GLY A 355 4.82 -24.30 38.68
N LYS A 356 5.85 -23.85 39.40
CA LYS A 356 6.00 -22.45 39.83
C LYS A 356 6.98 -21.64 38.99
N ASP A 357 7.77 -22.30 38.18
CA ASP A 357 8.92 -21.70 37.51
C ASP A 357 8.73 -21.49 36.00
N TRP A 358 7.80 -22.20 35.37
CA TRP A 358 7.56 -22.13 33.95
C TRP A 358 6.22 -21.47 33.66
N HIS A 359 6.26 -20.45 32.84
CA HIS A 359 5.07 -19.88 32.20
C HIS A 359 5.28 -19.86 30.69
N TYR A 360 4.31 -20.34 29.92
CA TYR A 360 4.39 -20.33 28.47
C TYR A 360 3.06 -19.93 27.82
N SER A 361 3.17 -19.29 26.67
CA SER A 361 2.04 -19.04 25.80
C SER A 361 2.40 -19.29 24.34
N ILE A 362 1.45 -19.82 23.59
CA ILE A 362 1.53 -20.00 22.16
C ILE A 362 0.26 -19.38 21.57
N SER A 363 0.45 -18.44 20.64
CA SER A 363 -0.66 -17.77 19.95
C SER A 363 -0.49 -17.93 18.46
N ALA A 364 -1.58 -18.26 17.77
CA ALA A 364 -1.67 -18.24 16.31
C ALA A 364 -2.75 -17.24 15.90
N THR A 365 -2.41 -16.34 15.00
CA THR A 365 -3.35 -15.40 14.37
C THR A 365 -3.33 -15.61 12.88
N GLY A 366 -4.47 -15.45 12.23
CA GLY A 366 -4.53 -15.55 10.78
C GLY A 366 -5.77 -14.89 10.23
N GLY A 367 -5.69 -14.50 8.96
CA GLY A 367 -6.80 -13.94 8.23
C GLY A 367 -6.75 -14.37 6.77
N TYR A 368 -7.92 -14.56 6.21
CA TYR A 368 -8.14 -14.77 4.78
C TYR A 368 -9.10 -13.71 4.26
N ALA A 369 -8.74 -13.04 3.18
CA ALA A 369 -9.59 -12.07 2.52
C ALA A 369 -9.52 -12.22 0.99
N LYS A 370 -10.69 -12.20 0.35
CA LYS A 370 -10.78 -12.17 -1.12
C LYS A 370 -11.80 -11.13 -1.55
N ASN A 371 -11.34 -10.18 -2.38
CA ASN A 371 -12.22 -9.24 -3.04
C ASN A 371 -12.63 -9.75 -4.43
N THR A 372 -13.79 -9.28 -4.93
CA THR A 372 -14.31 -9.62 -6.25
C THR A 372 -15.06 -8.43 -6.82
N ILE A 373 -14.69 -8.00 -8.00
CA ILE A 373 -15.38 -6.96 -8.76
C ILE A 373 -16.74 -7.49 -9.18
N LYS A 374 -17.82 -6.81 -8.77
CA LYS A 374 -19.20 -7.14 -9.12
C LYS A 374 -19.72 -6.33 -10.29
N PHE A 375 -19.15 -5.17 -10.50
CA PHE A 375 -19.45 -4.34 -11.66
C PHE A 375 -18.24 -3.51 -12.04
N TRP A 376 -17.89 -3.60 -13.28
CA TRP A 376 -16.90 -2.80 -13.99
C TRP A 376 -17.51 -2.34 -15.32
N ASP A 377 -17.13 -1.18 -15.82
CA ASP A 377 -17.54 -0.71 -17.15
C ASP A 377 -16.68 -1.40 -18.23
N GLU A 378 -17.13 -2.58 -18.65
CA GLU A 378 -16.40 -3.41 -19.61
C GLU A 378 -16.50 -2.85 -21.04
N ALA A 379 -15.45 -3.06 -21.86
CA ALA A 379 -15.49 -2.73 -23.27
C ALA A 379 -16.54 -3.58 -24.00
N PRO A 380 -17.40 -2.99 -24.83
CA PRO A 380 -18.32 -3.76 -25.66
C PRO A 380 -17.56 -4.77 -26.54
N GLY A 381 -17.94 -6.04 -26.47
CA GLY A 381 -17.30 -7.12 -27.23
C GLY A 381 -16.03 -7.71 -26.59
N ALA A 382 -15.63 -7.27 -25.39
CA ALA A 382 -14.50 -7.86 -24.70
C ALA A 382 -14.74 -9.37 -24.45
N PRO A 383 -13.73 -10.23 -24.73
CA PRO A 383 -13.80 -11.65 -24.40
C PRO A 383 -14.07 -11.89 -22.90
N GLU A 384 -14.80 -12.95 -22.57
CA GLU A 384 -15.12 -13.26 -21.16
C GLU A 384 -13.88 -13.39 -20.27
N TRP A 385 -12.80 -13.99 -20.79
CA TRP A 385 -11.55 -14.18 -20.06
C TRP A 385 -10.75 -12.89 -19.85
N GLN A 386 -11.12 -11.79 -20.49
CA GLN A 386 -10.51 -10.47 -20.29
C GLN A 386 -11.27 -9.56 -19.34
N LYS A 387 -12.54 -9.85 -19.07
CA LYS A 387 -13.37 -9.01 -18.23
C LYS A 387 -12.78 -8.85 -16.82
N SER A 388 -12.99 -7.67 -16.24
CA SER A 388 -12.63 -7.38 -14.85
C SER A 388 -13.67 -7.89 -13.86
N THR A 389 -14.93 -7.91 -14.29
CA THR A 389 -16.07 -8.41 -13.50
C THR A 389 -15.89 -9.89 -13.18
N GLY A 390 -16.01 -10.24 -11.91
CA GLY A 390 -15.78 -11.61 -11.42
C GLY A 390 -14.37 -11.87 -10.89
N HIS A 391 -13.42 -11.01 -11.18
CA HIS A 391 -12.03 -11.11 -10.76
C HIS A 391 -11.70 -10.19 -9.57
N PRO A 392 -10.58 -10.42 -8.86
CA PRO A 392 -10.10 -9.50 -7.84
C PRO A 392 -9.72 -8.12 -8.42
N MET A 393 -9.72 -7.10 -7.57
CA MET A 393 -9.10 -5.82 -7.90
C MET A 393 -7.59 -5.99 -8.11
N ASN A 394 -6.98 -5.05 -8.81
CA ASN A 394 -5.53 -5.02 -9.09
C ASN A 394 -5.02 -6.22 -9.93
N THR A 395 -5.92 -6.86 -10.67
CA THR A 395 -5.57 -7.90 -11.64
C THR A 395 -5.19 -7.28 -12.98
N SER A 396 -4.31 -7.97 -13.72
CA SER A 396 -3.85 -7.57 -15.04
C SER A 396 -4.08 -8.66 -16.07
N LEU A 397 -4.04 -8.28 -17.33
CA LEU A 397 -4.13 -9.20 -18.47
C LEU A 397 -2.74 -9.75 -18.80
N TYR A 398 -2.64 -11.08 -18.95
CA TYR A 398 -1.39 -11.80 -19.24
C TYR A 398 -1.57 -12.77 -20.38
N TYR A 399 -0.55 -12.87 -21.24
CA TYR A 399 -0.39 -14.04 -22.10
C TYR A 399 -0.05 -15.26 -21.24
N GLU A 400 -0.67 -16.39 -21.51
CA GLU A 400 -0.34 -17.63 -20.81
C GLU A 400 0.89 -18.26 -21.45
N TYR A 401 1.97 -18.33 -20.69
CA TYR A 401 3.23 -18.95 -21.12
C TYR A 401 3.06 -20.46 -21.33
N ASP A 402 3.48 -20.94 -22.49
CA ASP A 402 3.35 -22.35 -22.93
C ASP A 402 4.70 -22.99 -23.30
N GLY A 403 5.78 -22.54 -22.68
CA GLY A 403 7.13 -23.04 -22.95
C GLY A 403 7.88 -22.20 -23.98
N VAL A 404 8.87 -22.81 -24.62
CA VAL A 404 9.70 -22.18 -25.65
C VAL A 404 9.67 -22.96 -26.94
N PHE A 405 9.95 -22.32 -28.07
CA PHE A 405 10.20 -23.01 -29.31
C PHE A 405 11.48 -23.84 -29.19
N LYS A 406 11.39 -25.15 -29.37
CA LYS A 406 12.52 -26.06 -29.16
C LYS A 406 13.59 -25.97 -30.22
N ASP A 407 13.16 -25.88 -31.48
CA ASP A 407 14.00 -25.93 -32.69
C ASP A 407 13.32 -25.24 -33.86
N TRP A 408 14.01 -25.26 -35.01
CA TRP A 408 13.50 -24.69 -36.24
C TRP A 408 12.37 -25.52 -36.86
N ASP A 409 12.29 -26.83 -36.57
CA ASP A 409 11.22 -27.68 -37.10
C ASP A 409 9.89 -27.25 -36.50
N GLU A 410 9.85 -26.96 -35.19
CA GLU A 410 8.67 -26.44 -34.52
C GLU A 410 8.29 -25.03 -35.03
N ILE A 411 9.26 -24.14 -35.27
CA ILE A 411 9.00 -22.80 -35.81
C ILE A 411 8.46 -22.87 -37.25
N ASN A 412 8.97 -23.78 -38.08
CA ASN A 412 8.57 -23.92 -39.49
C ASN A 412 7.28 -24.72 -39.68
N ASP A 413 6.76 -25.34 -38.63
CA ASP A 413 5.47 -26.06 -38.66
C ASP A 413 4.29 -25.06 -38.54
N ILE A 414 4.20 -24.16 -39.53
CA ILE A 414 3.21 -23.09 -39.62
C ILE A 414 1.76 -23.64 -39.62
N ALA A 415 1.57 -24.88 -40.01
CA ALA A 415 0.24 -25.50 -40.04
C ALA A 415 -0.30 -25.89 -38.66
N ASN A 416 0.59 -26.11 -37.67
CA ASN A 416 0.23 -26.63 -36.36
C ASN A 416 0.57 -25.68 -35.21
N ARG A 417 1.08 -24.48 -35.49
CA ARG A 417 1.34 -23.44 -34.50
C ARG A 417 0.64 -22.13 -34.83
N PRO A 418 0.31 -21.30 -33.85
CA PRO A 418 -0.22 -19.97 -34.12
C PRO A 418 0.82 -19.05 -34.79
N ASN A 419 0.34 -18.10 -35.56
CA ASN A 419 1.12 -17.01 -36.13
C ASN A 419 1.35 -15.90 -35.11
N TYR A 420 2.53 -15.30 -35.10
CA TYR A 420 2.94 -14.31 -34.10
C TYR A 420 2.95 -12.85 -34.59
N ASP A 421 2.49 -12.57 -35.82
CA ASP A 421 2.52 -11.21 -36.40
C ASP A 421 1.69 -10.19 -35.62
N GLY A 422 0.82 -10.63 -34.71
CA GLY A 422 0.08 -9.76 -33.79
C GLY A 422 0.92 -9.16 -32.65
N ILE A 423 2.07 -9.76 -32.30
CA ILE A 423 2.95 -9.34 -31.19
C ILE A 423 4.42 -9.18 -31.57
N THR A 424 4.87 -9.86 -32.63
CA THR A 424 6.20 -9.74 -33.24
C THR A 424 6.09 -10.12 -34.70
N LYS A 425 7.15 -9.98 -35.48
CA LYS A 425 7.16 -10.56 -36.83
C LYS A 425 7.39 -12.06 -36.74
N ASP A 426 6.48 -12.83 -37.32
CA ASP A 426 6.57 -14.30 -37.30
C ASP A 426 7.90 -14.82 -37.86
N ALA A 427 8.45 -14.16 -38.87
CA ALA A 427 9.77 -14.45 -39.45
C ALA A 427 10.96 -14.17 -38.53
N ASP A 428 10.77 -13.41 -37.46
CA ASP A 428 11.83 -13.06 -36.48
C ASP A 428 11.92 -14.07 -35.34
N LEU A 429 11.01 -15.04 -35.26
CA LEU A 429 11.03 -16.11 -34.26
C LEU A 429 12.31 -16.94 -34.32
N ARG A 430 12.82 -17.33 -33.17
CA ARG A 430 14.04 -18.16 -33.02
C ARG A 430 13.81 -19.27 -32.00
N PRO A 431 14.50 -20.40 -32.13
CA PRO A 431 14.51 -21.41 -31.09
C PRO A 431 14.91 -20.81 -29.75
N GLY A 432 14.18 -21.17 -28.67
CA GLY A 432 14.32 -20.61 -27.35
C GLY A 432 13.47 -19.37 -27.06
N ASP A 433 12.73 -18.83 -28.04
CA ASP A 433 11.76 -17.77 -27.81
C ASP A 433 10.51 -18.32 -27.13
N MET A 434 9.82 -17.48 -26.31
CA MET A 434 8.64 -17.89 -25.56
C MET A 434 7.45 -18.18 -26.47
N LYS A 435 6.72 -19.24 -26.14
CA LYS A 435 5.41 -19.56 -26.72
C LYS A 435 4.29 -19.13 -25.80
N PHE A 436 3.15 -18.78 -26.39
CA PHE A 436 1.93 -18.42 -25.69
C PHE A 436 0.76 -19.23 -26.22
N LYS A 437 -0.25 -19.43 -25.37
CA LYS A 437 -1.48 -20.10 -25.76
C LYS A 437 -2.34 -19.17 -26.60
N ASP A 438 -2.87 -19.71 -27.70
CA ASP A 438 -3.95 -19.15 -28.48
C ASP A 438 -5.26 -19.45 -27.73
N LEU A 439 -5.85 -18.46 -27.10
CA LEU A 439 -7.02 -18.64 -26.24
C LEU A 439 -8.35 -18.56 -26.98
N ASP A 440 -8.42 -17.80 -28.09
CA ASP A 440 -9.62 -17.70 -28.91
C ASP A 440 -9.64 -18.70 -30.05
N GLY A 441 -8.52 -19.38 -30.34
CA GLY A 441 -8.40 -20.45 -31.31
C GLY A 441 -8.41 -19.95 -32.75
N ASP A 442 -8.05 -18.67 -32.99
CA ASP A 442 -8.05 -18.08 -34.33
C ASP A 442 -6.77 -18.40 -35.15
N GLY A 443 -5.80 -19.09 -34.51
CA GLY A 443 -4.52 -19.45 -35.10
C GLY A 443 -3.49 -18.32 -35.09
N LYS A 444 -3.68 -17.29 -34.30
CA LYS A 444 -2.75 -16.16 -34.14
C LYS A 444 -2.57 -15.83 -32.69
N ILE A 445 -1.41 -15.27 -32.32
CA ILE A 445 -1.19 -14.68 -31.01
C ILE A 445 -1.38 -13.16 -31.08
N THR A 446 -2.42 -12.66 -30.44
CA THR A 446 -2.85 -11.26 -30.45
C THR A 446 -3.14 -10.77 -29.03
N PRO A 447 -3.40 -9.49 -28.81
CA PRO A 447 -3.87 -9.01 -27.50
C PRO A 447 -5.16 -9.68 -26.98
N ASP A 448 -5.94 -10.33 -27.84
CA ASP A 448 -7.17 -11.04 -27.47
C ASP A 448 -6.89 -12.36 -26.75
N ASP A 449 -5.66 -12.92 -26.89
CA ASP A 449 -5.20 -14.11 -26.16
C ASP A 449 -4.71 -13.83 -24.74
N ARG A 450 -4.78 -12.61 -24.27
CA ARG A 450 -4.49 -12.31 -22.86
C ARG A 450 -5.70 -12.63 -22.02
N TYR A 451 -5.47 -13.31 -20.91
CA TYR A 451 -6.50 -13.56 -19.90
C TYR A 451 -6.25 -12.75 -18.62
N ARG A 452 -7.31 -12.47 -17.88
CA ARG A 452 -7.24 -11.81 -16.58
C ARG A 452 -6.86 -12.83 -15.52
N SER A 453 -5.69 -12.63 -14.93
CA SER A 453 -5.17 -13.52 -13.91
C SER A 453 -5.63 -13.08 -12.50
N ASP A 454 -6.08 -14.05 -11.66
CA ASP A 454 -6.39 -13.81 -10.24
C ASP A 454 -5.13 -13.72 -9.36
N ARG A 455 -3.95 -13.79 -9.95
CA ARG A 455 -2.67 -13.65 -9.27
C ARG A 455 -2.39 -12.17 -9.04
N THR A 456 -2.32 -11.77 -7.77
CA THR A 456 -2.03 -10.39 -7.36
C THR A 456 -0.88 -10.38 -6.36
N ASN A 457 -0.27 -9.23 -6.15
CA ASN A 457 0.73 -9.03 -5.11
C ASN A 457 0.12 -8.81 -3.72
N GLU A 458 -1.19 -8.73 -3.62
CA GLU A 458 -1.91 -8.68 -2.35
C GLU A 458 -2.12 -10.10 -1.84
N PRO A 459 -1.53 -10.50 -0.69
CA PRO A 459 -1.71 -11.84 -0.16
C PRO A 459 -3.15 -12.03 0.30
N LYS A 460 -3.75 -13.17 -0.05
CA LYS A 460 -5.07 -13.54 0.47
C LYS A 460 -5.01 -14.10 1.88
N TRP A 461 -3.90 -14.72 2.26
CA TRP A 461 -3.64 -15.20 3.61
C TRP A 461 -2.54 -14.40 4.27
N THR A 462 -2.78 -13.98 5.50
CA THR A 462 -1.75 -13.45 6.41
C THR A 462 -1.83 -14.19 7.73
N TYR A 463 -0.68 -14.55 8.30
CA TYR A 463 -0.65 -15.32 9.54
C TYR A 463 0.58 -15.01 10.38
N GLY A 464 0.41 -15.19 11.70
CA GLY A 464 1.48 -15.05 12.68
C GLY A 464 1.38 -16.14 13.75
N ILE A 465 2.54 -16.64 14.19
CA ILE A 465 2.65 -17.58 15.30
C ILE A 465 3.63 -16.99 16.30
N THR A 466 3.15 -16.72 17.51
CA THR A 466 3.97 -16.19 18.61
C THR A 466 4.10 -17.23 19.69
N GLY A 467 5.32 -17.47 20.14
CA GLY A 467 5.61 -18.30 21.30
C GLY A 467 6.35 -17.50 22.36
N ASN A 468 5.89 -17.55 23.60
CA ASN A 468 6.57 -16.95 24.73
C ASN A 468 6.81 -18.03 25.79
N LEU A 469 7.99 -17.99 26.40
CA LEU A 469 8.38 -18.90 27.46
C LEU A 469 9.13 -18.11 28.51
N GLN A 470 8.70 -18.23 29.74
CA GLN A 470 9.42 -17.74 30.90
C GLN A 470 9.81 -18.89 31.80
N TRP A 471 11.10 -18.97 32.13
CA TRP A 471 11.63 -19.93 33.08
C TRP A 471 12.48 -19.24 34.12
N LYS A 472 11.96 -19.16 35.33
CA LYS A 472 12.61 -18.39 36.41
C LYS A 472 12.95 -16.95 35.92
N ASN A 473 14.23 -16.70 35.75
CA ASN A 473 14.78 -15.42 35.35
C ASN A 473 15.06 -15.31 33.84
N PHE A 474 14.82 -16.38 33.08
CA PHE A 474 14.99 -16.39 31.63
C PHE A 474 13.65 -16.22 30.94
N ASP A 475 13.67 -15.49 29.84
CA ASP A 475 12.53 -15.32 28.94
C ASP A 475 12.95 -15.54 27.49
N LEU A 476 12.05 -16.15 26.73
CA LEU A 476 12.16 -16.38 25.28
C LEU A 476 10.88 -15.88 24.61
N SER A 477 11.03 -15.10 23.55
CA SER A 477 9.93 -14.71 22.68
C SER A 477 10.29 -15.01 21.23
N VAL A 478 9.37 -15.63 20.51
CA VAL A 478 9.53 -16.02 19.10
C VAL A 478 8.32 -15.58 18.32
N LEU A 479 8.52 -14.93 17.19
CA LEU A 479 7.47 -14.58 16.24
C LEU A 479 7.80 -15.11 14.85
N PHE A 480 6.94 -15.97 14.34
CA PHE A 480 6.86 -16.29 12.92
C PHE A 480 5.75 -15.49 12.27
N GLN A 481 6.04 -14.90 11.12
CA GLN A 481 5.09 -14.15 10.28
C GLN A 481 5.12 -14.72 8.87
N GLY A 482 3.97 -14.79 8.22
CA GLY A 482 3.90 -15.25 6.84
C GLY A 482 2.70 -14.71 6.09
N ALA A 483 2.79 -14.86 4.77
CA ALA A 483 1.73 -14.56 3.83
C ALA A 483 1.67 -15.63 2.74
N ALA A 484 0.47 -15.86 2.19
CA ALA A 484 0.28 -16.85 1.13
C ALA A 484 -0.78 -16.39 0.12
N ASP A 485 -0.78 -17.04 -1.03
CA ASP A 485 -1.54 -16.68 -2.23
C ASP A 485 -1.22 -15.24 -2.68
N SER A 486 0.10 -14.97 -2.80
CA SER A 486 0.68 -13.72 -3.29
C SER A 486 1.64 -13.99 -4.44
N TRP A 487 1.61 -13.12 -5.43
CA TRP A 487 2.39 -13.25 -6.65
C TRP A 487 2.92 -11.90 -7.09
N THR A 488 4.18 -11.83 -7.51
CA THR A 488 4.79 -10.59 -8.02
C THR A 488 5.40 -10.85 -9.39
N LYS A 489 5.27 -9.89 -10.29
CA LYS A 489 5.92 -9.92 -11.60
C LYS A 489 7.37 -9.47 -11.46
N VAL A 490 8.32 -10.30 -11.88
CA VAL A 490 9.76 -10.01 -11.76
C VAL A 490 10.49 -10.35 -13.05
N TYR A 491 11.18 -9.38 -13.63
CA TYR A 491 11.93 -9.53 -14.87
C TYR A 491 13.39 -9.91 -14.69
N TRP A 492 13.89 -10.12 -13.50
CA TRP A 492 15.24 -10.59 -13.16
C TRP A 492 16.41 -9.79 -13.72
N GLU A 493 16.17 -8.66 -14.35
CA GLU A 493 17.16 -7.97 -15.12
C GLU A 493 17.15 -6.49 -14.82
N ALA A 494 18.32 -5.95 -14.46
CA ALA A 494 18.48 -4.58 -13.99
C ALA A 494 19.10 -3.64 -15.06
N GLY A 495 19.27 -4.08 -16.28
CA GLY A 495 19.65 -3.12 -17.27
C GLY A 495 20.69 -3.55 -18.30
N ASP A 496 21.77 -4.15 -17.92
CA ASP A 496 22.86 -4.45 -18.85
C ASP A 496 22.97 -5.93 -19.17
N ILE A 497 23.50 -6.24 -20.33
CA ILE A 497 23.85 -7.61 -20.73
C ILE A 497 24.72 -8.24 -19.65
N GLY A 498 24.28 -9.41 -19.13
CA GLY A 498 25.01 -10.13 -18.09
C GLY A 498 24.46 -9.98 -16.68
N ASN A 499 23.46 -9.14 -16.42
CA ASN A 499 22.81 -8.97 -15.11
C ASN A 499 21.69 -9.99 -14.85
N TYR A 500 21.91 -11.23 -15.26
CA TYR A 500 20.98 -12.32 -14.99
C TYR A 500 21.38 -13.09 -13.73
N PRO A 501 20.42 -13.58 -12.89
CA PRO A 501 20.71 -14.56 -11.87
C PRO A 501 21.38 -15.80 -12.48
N LYS A 502 22.38 -16.35 -11.77
CA LYS A 502 23.15 -17.49 -12.27
C LYS A 502 22.30 -18.67 -12.73
N TYR A 503 21.21 -18.96 -12.01
CA TYR A 503 20.35 -20.08 -12.34
C TYR A 503 19.56 -19.87 -13.64
N VAL A 504 19.22 -18.62 -14.00
CA VAL A 504 18.58 -18.28 -15.28
C VAL A 504 19.58 -18.57 -16.40
N TYR A 505 20.85 -18.15 -16.22
CA TYR A 505 21.92 -18.47 -17.15
C TYR A 505 22.15 -19.97 -17.28
N ASP A 506 22.24 -20.70 -16.16
CA ASP A 506 22.51 -22.15 -16.17
C ASP A 506 21.38 -22.98 -16.79
N LYS A 507 20.15 -22.47 -16.78
CA LYS A 507 18.94 -23.18 -17.23
C LYS A 507 18.36 -22.67 -18.55
N HIS A 508 18.88 -21.57 -19.10
CA HIS A 508 18.36 -21.02 -20.33
C HIS A 508 18.41 -22.02 -21.47
N TRP A 509 17.53 -21.82 -22.44
CA TRP A 509 17.54 -22.59 -23.67
C TRP A 509 18.86 -22.37 -24.43
N SER A 510 19.52 -23.43 -24.83
CA SER A 510 20.64 -23.46 -25.77
C SER A 510 20.58 -24.76 -26.57
N ILE A 511 21.41 -24.88 -27.61
CA ILE A 511 21.50 -26.10 -28.41
C ILE A 511 21.92 -27.31 -27.56
N GLU A 512 22.81 -27.08 -26.61
CA GLU A 512 23.30 -28.11 -25.65
C GLU A 512 22.33 -28.35 -24.49
N ASN A 513 21.43 -27.42 -24.22
CA ASN A 513 20.43 -27.50 -23.16
C ASN A 513 19.04 -27.05 -23.65
N PRO A 514 18.39 -27.82 -24.55
CA PRO A 514 17.06 -27.49 -25.06
C PRO A 514 16.02 -27.60 -23.92
N SER A 515 15.74 -26.50 -23.24
CA SER A 515 14.75 -26.42 -22.16
C SER A 515 13.40 -25.98 -22.70
N SER A 516 12.33 -26.62 -22.24
CA SER A 516 10.95 -26.18 -22.49
C SER A 516 10.41 -25.19 -21.44
N LEU A 517 11.23 -24.82 -20.44
CA LEU A 517 10.81 -24.02 -19.28
C LEU A 517 11.50 -22.65 -19.17
N TYR A 518 12.65 -22.45 -19.86
CA TYR A 518 13.43 -21.21 -19.76
C TYR A 518 13.75 -20.71 -21.17
N PRO A 519 13.46 -19.44 -21.48
CA PRO A 519 13.79 -18.87 -22.78
C PRO A 519 15.30 -18.76 -22.98
N ARG A 520 15.71 -18.57 -24.23
CA ARG A 520 17.08 -18.19 -24.53
C ARG A 520 17.43 -16.83 -23.93
N VAL A 521 18.69 -16.62 -23.61
CA VAL A 521 19.19 -15.28 -23.25
C VAL A 521 19.05 -14.39 -24.48
N ASN A 522 18.32 -13.29 -24.34
CA ASN A 522 18.00 -12.39 -25.44
C ASN A 522 18.08 -10.93 -24.98
N GLU A 523 18.02 -10.01 -25.93
CA GLU A 523 17.95 -8.58 -25.66
C GLU A 523 16.60 -8.17 -25.08
N ARG A 524 16.55 -7.03 -24.39
CA ARG A 524 15.31 -6.43 -23.86
C ARG A 524 14.28 -6.08 -24.93
N SER A 525 14.69 -5.99 -26.19
CA SER A 525 13.80 -5.78 -27.33
C SER A 525 12.98 -7.02 -27.70
N ALA A 526 13.28 -8.19 -27.11
CA ALA A 526 12.49 -9.40 -27.37
C ALA A 526 11.01 -9.17 -27.00
N TYR A 527 10.10 -9.66 -27.83
CA TYR A 527 8.66 -9.41 -27.73
C TYR A 527 8.02 -9.83 -26.39
N TYR A 528 8.67 -10.69 -25.63
CA TYR A 528 8.22 -11.19 -24.33
C TYR A 528 8.84 -10.47 -23.13
N TRP A 529 9.66 -9.43 -23.35
CA TRP A 529 10.32 -8.69 -22.29
C TRP A 529 9.49 -7.50 -21.78
N ASP A 530 9.85 -6.92 -20.63
CA ASP A 530 9.13 -5.78 -20.06
C ASP A 530 9.02 -4.60 -21.03
N GLY A 531 7.82 -4.02 -21.11
CA GLY A 531 7.54 -2.90 -22.01
C GLY A 531 7.33 -3.28 -23.48
N THR A 532 7.44 -4.56 -23.85
CA THR A 532 7.17 -5.04 -25.21
C THR A 532 5.76 -5.61 -25.35
N ALA A 533 5.39 -6.00 -26.56
CA ALA A 533 4.02 -6.42 -26.91
C ALA A 533 3.48 -7.55 -26.03
N ALA A 534 4.30 -8.56 -25.70
CA ALA A 534 3.92 -9.68 -24.83
C ALA A 534 4.74 -9.75 -23.53
N GLY A 535 5.28 -8.63 -23.07
CA GLY A 535 5.99 -8.53 -21.79
C GLY A 535 5.10 -8.86 -20.58
N SER A 536 3.80 -8.61 -20.66
CA SER A 536 2.85 -9.06 -19.64
C SER A 536 2.46 -10.51 -19.90
N ASN A 537 3.25 -11.45 -19.36
CA ASN A 537 3.02 -12.89 -19.48
C ASN A 537 3.26 -13.62 -18.15
N THR A 538 2.77 -14.84 -18.03
CA THR A 538 2.78 -15.59 -16.77
C THR A 538 4.14 -16.19 -16.42
N TYR A 539 5.11 -16.22 -17.32
CA TYR A 539 6.48 -16.64 -17.03
C TYR A 539 7.12 -15.77 -15.96
N TRP A 540 6.88 -14.46 -15.99
CA TRP A 540 7.42 -13.50 -15.04
C TRP A 540 6.72 -13.47 -13.69
N MET A 541 5.63 -14.25 -13.51
CA MET A 541 4.87 -14.30 -12.25
C MET A 541 5.54 -15.24 -11.27
N VAL A 542 6.10 -14.68 -10.22
CA VAL A 542 6.79 -15.41 -9.14
C VAL A 542 5.89 -15.54 -7.93
N ASN A 543 5.82 -16.75 -7.38
CA ASN A 543 5.10 -17.02 -6.14
C ASN A 543 5.90 -16.45 -4.96
N THR A 544 5.31 -15.50 -4.23
CA THR A 544 5.92 -14.79 -3.10
C THR A 544 5.39 -15.25 -1.74
N ASN A 545 4.79 -16.43 -1.65
CA ASN A 545 4.42 -17.02 -0.37
C ASN A 545 5.64 -17.15 0.53
N TYR A 546 5.48 -16.89 1.83
CA TYR A 546 6.59 -17.04 2.76
C TYR A 546 6.15 -17.30 4.20
N ILE A 547 7.06 -17.85 4.98
CA ILE A 547 7.08 -17.80 6.44
C ILE A 547 8.46 -17.32 6.91
N ARG A 548 8.48 -16.37 7.84
CA ARG A 548 9.70 -15.73 8.33
C ARG A 548 9.78 -15.79 9.85
N LEU A 549 10.94 -16.19 10.38
CA LEU A 549 11.28 -15.94 11.77
C LEU A 549 11.55 -14.43 11.91
N LYS A 550 10.48 -13.71 12.25
CA LYS A 550 10.45 -12.24 12.27
C LYS A 550 11.20 -11.69 13.46
N ASN A 551 10.94 -12.26 14.65
CA ASN A 551 11.60 -11.87 15.88
C ASN A 551 11.97 -13.14 16.68
N LEU A 552 13.15 -13.11 17.27
CA LEU A 552 13.59 -14.04 18.29
C LEU A 552 14.30 -13.24 19.38
N GLU A 553 13.81 -13.29 20.61
CA GLU A 553 14.45 -12.63 21.74
C GLU A 553 14.67 -13.60 22.87
N ILE A 554 15.87 -13.57 23.44
CA ILE A 554 16.24 -14.31 24.65
C ILE A 554 16.70 -13.29 25.67
N GLY A 555 16.05 -13.26 26.83
CA GLY A 555 16.34 -12.35 27.92
C GLY A 555 16.72 -13.09 29.20
N TRP A 556 17.51 -12.42 30.00
CA TRP A 556 17.84 -12.85 31.35
C TRP A 556 17.70 -11.68 32.32
N THR A 557 16.80 -11.81 33.28
CA THR A 557 16.60 -10.85 34.36
C THR A 557 17.51 -11.23 35.52
N LEU A 558 18.30 -10.29 36.01
CA LEU A 558 19.20 -10.55 37.12
C LEU A 558 18.41 -10.85 38.40
N PRO A 559 18.85 -11.86 39.19
CA PRO A 559 18.17 -12.20 40.42
C PRO A 559 18.12 -11.01 41.41
N LYS A 560 16.96 -10.77 42.02
CA LYS A 560 16.77 -9.69 42.99
C LYS A 560 17.80 -9.74 44.13
N ALA A 561 18.22 -10.92 44.54
CA ALA A 561 19.25 -11.10 45.60
C ALA A 561 20.61 -10.47 45.18
N TRP A 562 20.95 -10.42 43.90
CA TRP A 562 22.17 -9.73 43.44
C TRP A 562 22.00 -8.23 43.40
N LEU A 563 20.84 -7.76 42.97
CA LEU A 563 20.53 -6.33 42.80
C LEU A 563 20.36 -5.64 44.17
N SER A 564 19.80 -6.31 45.18
CA SER A 564 19.63 -5.77 46.51
C SER A 564 20.93 -5.40 47.19
N GLN A 565 22.06 -6.01 46.81
CA GLN A 565 23.38 -5.65 47.34
C GLN A 565 23.84 -4.26 46.84
N THR A 566 23.37 -3.82 45.70
CA THR A 566 23.77 -2.52 45.10
C THR A 566 23.04 -1.34 45.76
N LYS A 567 21.88 -1.55 46.40
CA LYS A 567 20.99 -0.55 46.98
C LYS A 567 20.54 0.59 46.03
N LEU A 568 20.92 0.48 44.75
CA LEU A 568 20.70 1.51 43.74
C LEU A 568 19.84 0.97 42.58
N ILE A 569 20.00 -0.31 42.23
CA ILE A 569 19.36 -0.94 41.08
C ILE A 569 18.21 -1.82 41.55
N SER A 570 16.99 -1.51 41.12
CA SER A 570 15.78 -2.29 41.45
C SER A 570 15.48 -3.38 40.47
N TYR A 571 15.88 -3.23 39.20
CA TYR A 571 15.68 -4.17 38.12
C TYR A 571 16.82 -4.09 37.09
N ALA A 572 17.28 -5.22 36.61
CA ALA A 572 18.22 -5.28 35.50
C ALA A 572 17.93 -6.51 34.62
N ARG A 573 17.87 -6.33 33.30
CA ARG A 573 17.69 -7.39 32.32
C ARG A 573 18.68 -7.20 31.18
N ILE A 574 19.29 -8.29 30.73
CA ILE A 574 20.15 -8.38 29.55
C ILE A 574 19.41 -9.23 28.53
N TYR A 575 19.42 -8.83 27.26
CA TYR A 575 18.76 -9.58 26.22
C TYR A 575 19.52 -9.53 24.90
N VAL A 576 19.30 -10.55 24.10
CA VAL A 576 19.73 -10.62 22.70
C VAL A 576 18.47 -10.81 21.86
N ASN A 577 18.29 -9.97 20.86
CA ASN A 577 17.22 -10.17 19.92
C ASN A 577 17.71 -10.20 18.47
N GLY A 578 16.99 -10.94 17.66
CA GLY A 578 17.23 -11.05 16.24
C GLY A 578 15.97 -10.74 15.44
N VAL A 579 16.12 -10.00 14.34
CA VAL A 579 15.03 -9.62 13.44
C VAL A 579 15.30 -10.19 12.05
N ASN A 580 14.27 -10.74 11.40
CA ASN A 580 14.32 -11.30 10.04
C ASN A 580 15.39 -12.41 9.88
N LEU A 581 15.54 -13.28 10.87
CA LEU A 581 16.65 -14.24 10.93
C LEU A 581 16.59 -15.31 9.83
N LEU A 582 15.41 -15.86 9.59
CA LEU A 582 15.20 -16.95 8.63
C LEU A 582 13.93 -16.65 7.80
N THR A 583 14.01 -16.88 6.49
CA THR A 583 12.87 -16.78 5.58
C THR A 583 12.77 -18.05 4.74
N PHE A 584 11.61 -18.68 4.74
CA PHE A 584 11.27 -19.82 3.90
C PHE A 584 10.24 -19.34 2.86
N SER A 585 10.61 -19.42 1.59
CA SER A 585 9.79 -18.97 0.47
C SER A 585 10.14 -19.78 -0.79
N PRO A 586 9.20 -20.04 -1.71
CA PRO A 586 9.51 -20.49 -3.06
C PRO A 586 10.37 -19.47 -3.83
N CYS A 587 10.14 -18.18 -3.57
CA CYS A 587 10.94 -17.08 -4.12
C CYS A 587 12.30 -17.02 -3.41
N LYS A 588 13.39 -17.40 -4.13
CA LYS A 588 14.74 -17.46 -3.57
C LYS A 588 15.60 -16.23 -3.89
N ASP A 589 15.25 -15.50 -4.91
CA ASP A 589 16.12 -14.53 -5.56
C ASP A 589 15.84 -13.08 -5.13
N ILE A 590 14.63 -12.82 -4.66
CA ILE A 590 14.24 -11.55 -4.06
C ILE A 590 13.59 -11.77 -2.70
N ASP A 591 13.49 -10.71 -1.90
CA ASP A 591 12.69 -10.76 -0.68
C ASP A 591 11.20 -10.93 -1.08
N PRO A 592 10.47 -11.93 -0.53
CA PRO A 592 9.07 -12.17 -0.89
C PRO A 592 8.12 -11.02 -0.54
N GLU A 593 8.51 -10.09 0.31
CA GLU A 593 7.75 -8.86 0.60
C GLU A 593 8.09 -7.71 -0.38
N SER A 594 9.00 -7.95 -1.32
CA SER A 594 9.35 -6.95 -2.35
C SER A 594 8.28 -6.87 -3.43
N THR A 595 7.95 -5.64 -3.83
CA THR A 595 7.03 -5.34 -4.94
C THR A 595 7.76 -4.86 -6.20
N SER A 596 9.11 -4.90 -6.21
CA SER A 596 9.91 -4.43 -7.34
C SER A 596 9.85 -5.41 -8.51
N SER A 597 9.41 -4.94 -9.67
CA SER A 597 9.35 -5.74 -10.91
C SER A 597 10.73 -6.03 -11.51
N ASN A 598 11.75 -5.28 -11.18
CA ASN A 598 13.12 -5.45 -11.70
C ASN A 598 14.12 -5.97 -10.66
N ALA A 599 13.65 -6.45 -9.52
CA ALA A 599 14.47 -7.00 -8.44
C ALA A 599 15.53 -6.03 -7.88
N THR A 600 15.38 -4.73 -8.03
CA THR A 600 16.37 -3.72 -7.59
C THR A 600 16.15 -3.21 -6.17
N ASN A 601 15.10 -3.67 -5.48
CA ASN A 601 14.88 -3.28 -4.10
C ASN A 601 15.95 -3.84 -3.18
N TYR A 602 16.39 -3.02 -2.23
CA TYR A 602 17.32 -3.45 -1.21
C TYR A 602 16.66 -4.55 -0.34
N PRO A 603 17.31 -5.71 -0.15
CA PRO A 603 16.74 -6.79 0.63
C PRO A 603 16.63 -6.43 2.11
N GLN A 604 15.67 -7.01 2.81
CA GLN A 604 15.54 -6.81 4.25
C GLN A 604 16.76 -7.35 5.00
N SER A 605 17.30 -6.51 5.89
CA SER A 605 18.46 -6.85 6.69
C SER A 605 18.10 -7.86 7.81
N LYS A 606 19.00 -8.80 8.07
CA LYS A 606 19.03 -9.55 9.31
C LYS A 606 19.72 -8.69 10.36
N ILE A 607 19.06 -8.48 11.49
CA ILE A 607 19.58 -7.61 12.55
C ILE A 607 19.71 -8.44 13.82
N ILE A 608 20.84 -8.31 14.48
CA ILE A 608 21.07 -8.89 15.80
C ILE A 608 21.45 -7.75 16.74
N ASN A 609 20.69 -7.60 17.82
CA ASN A 609 20.94 -6.60 18.84
C ASN A 609 21.22 -7.25 20.17
N VAL A 610 22.09 -6.62 20.93
CA VAL A 610 22.29 -6.90 22.36
C VAL A 610 21.87 -5.68 23.13
N GLY A 611 21.01 -5.85 24.12
CA GLY A 611 20.50 -4.75 24.93
C GLY A 611 20.50 -5.05 26.42
N PHE A 612 20.41 -4.00 27.19
CA PHE A 612 20.21 -4.09 28.62
C PHE A 612 19.21 -3.04 29.10
N THR A 613 18.43 -3.40 30.08
CA THR A 613 17.48 -2.48 30.75
C THR A 613 17.83 -2.44 32.22
N VAL A 614 17.96 -1.26 32.79
CA VAL A 614 18.23 -1.05 34.21
C VAL A 614 17.23 -0.05 34.77
N THR A 615 16.64 -0.37 35.91
CA THR A 615 15.79 0.54 36.71
C THR A 615 16.48 0.78 38.03
N PHE A 616 16.59 2.04 38.38
CA PHE A 616 17.22 2.50 39.61
C PHE A 616 16.22 2.70 40.76
#